data_06fcb4dc9b83258a6c05177583f97ab5
#
_entry.id   06fcb4dc9b83258a6c05177583f97ab5
#
_cell.length_a   1.000
_cell.length_b   1.000
_cell.length_c   1.000
_cell.angle_alpha   90.00
_cell.angle_beta   90.00
_cell.angle_gamma   90.00
#
_symmetry.space_group_name_H-M   'P 1'
#
loop_
_entity.id
_entity.type
_entity.pdbx_description
1 polymer ?
#
loop_
_entity_poly.entity_id
_entity_poly.type
_entity_poly.pdbx_seq_one_letter_code
_entity_poly.pdbx_strand_id
1 'polypeptide(L)'
;MTWGDLPFKLKVYVVTVACLAFPIVLWAGWDLATHPYTGWLILALLAIATVPFFLFLPSFSATITIGDAYIMAIAMMYGIAPCIMATFLCIVSISVFAQRPKIHIYRVVFNTANTTCCAFLYSSIYHLMNHRESTQLQDVLLPAVAVVVTYFLSNSLLTSIAIAWSNGESILKFWVKSCLPLANDYSISAVSAIIIVALNSFHIWWIPLAVAPLIGLAWGWNQVNKTRVMEAENHLKEQEQLYLRTVESLALAVDAKDQTTYGHIRRVKIYATRMAKLCNIKDPNELKAIETASLLHDIGKLAIDDYILNKPGRLSKEEFEKIKVHAAAGDEILQHVHFPFPAAKYVRHHHERWDGNGYPDGL
;
A
#
# COMPACT_ATOMS: atom_id res chain seq x y z
N MET A 1 11.93 -4.34 4.58
CA MET A 1 13.27 -3.75 4.42
C MET A 1 13.84 -3.47 5.81
N THR A 2 15.03 -3.92 6.11
CA THR A 2 15.78 -3.54 7.32
C THR A 2 16.46 -2.18 7.11
N TRP A 3 17.00 -1.55 8.17
CA TRP A 3 17.76 -0.31 8.03
C TRP A 3 18.92 -0.43 7.03
N GLY A 4 19.55 -1.61 6.96
CA GLY A 4 20.65 -1.90 6.03
C GLY A 4 20.25 -1.75 4.56
N ASP A 5 19.05 -2.19 4.22
CA ASP A 5 18.53 -2.29 2.85
C ASP A 5 18.00 -0.95 2.30
N LEU A 6 17.93 0.11 3.14
CA LEU A 6 17.35 1.39 2.71
C LEU A 6 18.31 2.17 1.79
N PRO A 7 17.78 2.87 0.77
CA PRO A 7 18.54 3.79 -0.05
C PRO A 7 19.26 4.86 0.80
N PHE A 8 20.48 5.23 0.44
CA PHE A 8 21.28 6.21 1.19
C PHE A 8 20.51 7.54 1.40
N LYS A 9 19.85 8.04 0.36
CA LYS A 9 19.02 9.27 0.43
C LYS A 9 17.94 9.18 1.52
N LEU A 10 17.30 8.01 1.65
CA LEU A 10 16.26 7.80 2.66
C LEU A 10 16.85 7.74 4.07
N LYS A 11 18.02 7.10 4.26
CA LYS A 11 18.72 7.11 5.54
C LYS A 11 19.05 8.52 6.01
N VAL A 12 19.63 9.34 5.11
CA VAL A 12 19.94 10.74 5.39
C VAL A 12 18.69 11.51 5.77
N TYR A 13 17.60 11.34 5.01
CA TYR A 13 16.33 11.99 5.26
C TYR A 13 15.74 11.66 6.63
N VAL A 14 15.68 10.37 7.00
CA VAL A 14 15.20 9.92 8.32
C VAL A 14 16.02 10.54 9.44
N VAL A 15 17.35 10.54 9.32
CA VAL A 15 18.24 11.15 10.31
C VAL A 15 18.01 12.66 10.39
N THR A 16 17.89 13.35 9.26
CA THR A 16 17.65 14.80 9.24
C THR A 16 16.36 15.18 9.96
N VAL A 17 15.25 14.48 9.66
CA VAL A 17 13.96 14.74 10.32
C VAL A 17 14.05 14.43 11.82
N ALA A 18 14.75 13.37 12.22
CA ALA A 18 14.97 13.05 13.65
C ALA A 18 15.80 14.11 14.37
N CYS A 19 16.86 14.61 13.73
CA CYS A 19 17.69 15.70 14.27
C CYS A 19 16.94 17.02 14.43
N LEU A 20 15.99 17.32 13.54
CA LEU A 20 15.12 18.50 13.66
C LEU A 20 14.10 18.36 14.79
N ALA A 21 13.52 17.17 14.97
CA ALA A 21 12.51 16.93 15.99
C ALA A 21 13.08 16.85 17.42
N PHE A 22 14.31 16.37 17.57
CA PHE A 22 14.93 16.15 18.88
C PHE A 22 14.99 17.43 19.77
N PRO A 23 15.53 18.56 19.31
CA PRO A 23 15.53 19.79 20.10
C PRO A 23 14.13 20.31 20.41
N ILE A 24 13.16 20.09 19.51
CA ILE A 24 11.75 20.48 19.72
C ILE A 24 11.15 19.72 20.90
N VAL A 25 11.38 18.41 20.99
CA VAL A 25 10.90 17.59 22.13
C VAL A 25 11.58 18.01 23.44
N LEU A 26 12.89 18.23 23.40
CA LEU A 26 13.64 18.69 24.59
C LEU A 26 13.15 20.02 25.08
N TRP A 27 12.93 20.99 24.17
CA TRP A 27 12.37 22.29 24.52
C TRP A 27 10.98 22.16 25.13
N ALA A 28 10.07 21.37 24.52
CA ALA A 28 8.73 21.17 25.05
C ALA A 28 8.73 20.53 26.44
N GLY A 29 9.62 19.55 26.67
CA GLY A 29 9.80 18.96 27.99
C GLY A 29 10.34 19.94 29.03
N TRP A 30 11.28 20.79 28.65
CA TRP A 30 11.80 21.87 29.50
C TRP A 30 10.71 22.90 29.85
N ASP A 31 9.94 23.37 28.84
CA ASP A 31 8.87 24.35 29.03
C ASP A 31 7.81 23.82 30.02
N LEU A 32 7.37 22.56 29.86
CA LEU A 32 6.41 21.95 30.77
C LEU A 32 6.96 21.67 32.19
N ALA A 33 8.27 21.48 32.31
CA ALA A 33 8.90 21.33 33.64
C ALA A 33 9.02 22.66 34.38
N THR A 34 9.19 23.76 33.66
CA THR A 34 9.31 25.10 34.23
C THR A 34 7.97 25.80 34.42
N HIS A 35 6.98 25.48 33.59
CA HIS A 35 5.63 26.03 33.64
C HIS A 35 4.58 24.89 33.70
N PRO A 36 4.42 24.21 34.85
CA PRO A 36 3.56 23.05 34.95
C PRO A 36 2.08 23.44 34.86
N TYR A 37 1.40 23.01 33.82
CA TYR A 37 -0.05 23.02 33.71
C TYR A 37 -0.55 21.64 33.25
N THR A 38 -1.64 21.18 33.88
CA THR A 38 -2.06 19.78 33.78
C THR A 38 -3.33 19.55 32.96
N GLY A 39 -4.02 20.63 32.56
CA GLY A 39 -5.31 20.55 31.88
C GLY A 39 -5.26 19.76 30.54
N TRP A 40 -4.15 19.80 29.82
CA TRP A 40 -3.95 19.06 28.57
C TRP A 40 -3.85 17.53 28.73
N LEU A 41 -3.51 17.05 29.95
CA LEU A 41 -3.31 15.61 30.19
C LEU A 41 -4.57 14.80 29.96
N ILE A 42 -5.75 15.35 30.24
CA ILE A 42 -7.03 14.67 30.01
C ILE A 42 -7.22 14.42 28.52
N LEU A 43 -7.01 15.42 27.69
CA LEU A 43 -7.12 15.29 26.24
C LEU A 43 -6.02 14.37 25.67
N ALA A 44 -4.81 14.40 26.21
CA ALA A 44 -3.73 13.49 25.84
C ALA A 44 -4.06 12.03 26.19
N LEU A 45 -4.65 11.78 27.37
CA LEU A 45 -5.12 10.45 27.74
C LEU A 45 -6.25 9.96 26.82
N LEU A 46 -7.18 10.85 26.44
CA LEU A 46 -8.22 10.53 25.46
C LEU A 46 -7.61 10.22 24.08
N ALA A 47 -6.62 10.99 23.64
CA ALA A 47 -5.90 10.69 22.38
C ALA A 47 -5.26 9.30 22.42
N ILE A 48 -4.60 8.94 23.53
CA ILE A 48 -3.99 7.62 23.73
C ILE A 48 -5.06 6.52 23.78
N ALA A 49 -6.18 6.74 24.47
CA ALA A 49 -7.28 5.78 24.58
C ALA A 49 -7.92 5.46 23.21
N THR A 50 -7.82 6.37 22.23
CA THR A 50 -8.31 6.14 20.87
C THR A 50 -7.34 5.36 19.98
N VAL A 51 -6.10 5.11 20.44
CA VAL A 51 -5.09 4.36 19.68
C VAL A 51 -5.56 2.99 19.20
N PRO A 52 -6.30 2.16 19.96
CA PRO A 52 -6.81 0.88 19.49
C PRO A 52 -7.81 1.00 18.34
N PHE A 53 -8.39 2.17 18.11
CA PHE A 53 -9.42 2.45 17.09
C PHE A 53 -8.83 3.13 15.84
N PHE A 54 -7.56 2.88 15.54
CA PHE A 54 -6.89 3.47 14.38
C PHE A 54 -7.42 2.91 13.04
N LEU A 55 -7.47 3.76 12.03
CA LEU A 55 -7.72 3.39 10.64
C LEU A 55 -6.39 2.95 10.00
N PHE A 56 -6.26 1.66 9.73
CA PHE A 56 -5.14 1.15 8.95
C PHE A 56 -5.47 1.21 7.46
N LEU A 57 -4.66 1.91 6.69
CA LEU A 57 -4.75 1.98 5.24
C LEU A 57 -3.69 1.03 4.65
N PRO A 58 -4.09 -0.18 4.21
CA PRO A 58 -3.15 -1.20 3.71
C PRO A 58 -2.29 -0.69 2.55
N SER A 59 -2.90 0.08 1.64
CA SER A 59 -2.26 0.63 0.45
C SER A 59 -1.09 1.59 0.75
N PHE A 60 -1.03 2.17 1.97
CA PHE A 60 -0.05 3.20 2.31
C PHE A 60 0.81 2.86 3.52
N SER A 61 0.55 1.74 4.20
CA SER A 61 1.17 1.42 5.49
C SER A 61 1.07 2.58 6.51
N ALA A 62 0.08 3.46 6.33
CA ALA A 62 -0.21 4.61 7.18
C ALA A 62 -1.39 4.31 8.10
N THR A 63 -1.40 4.96 9.27
CA THR A 63 -2.49 4.91 10.23
C THR A 63 -2.99 6.32 10.49
N ILE A 64 -4.30 6.51 10.38
CA ILE A 64 -4.97 7.74 10.83
C ILE A 64 -5.61 7.44 12.15
N THR A 65 -5.47 8.34 13.11
CA THR A 65 -6.02 8.17 14.46
C THR A 65 -7.02 9.27 14.76
N ILE A 66 -8.10 8.89 15.43
CA ILE A 66 -9.06 9.86 15.99
C ILE A 66 -8.37 10.75 17.04
N GLY A 67 -7.27 10.27 17.60
CA GLY A 67 -6.41 11.00 18.52
C GLY A 67 -5.91 12.35 18.01
N ASP A 68 -5.78 12.50 16.69
CA ASP A 68 -5.35 13.75 16.07
C ASP A 68 -6.28 14.93 16.40
N ALA A 69 -7.59 14.68 16.55
CA ALA A 69 -8.55 15.71 16.94
C ALA A 69 -8.27 16.27 18.35
N TYR A 70 -7.93 15.38 19.28
CA TYR A 70 -7.56 15.80 20.65
C TYR A 70 -6.22 16.54 20.69
N ILE A 71 -5.25 16.09 19.87
CA ILE A 71 -3.95 16.74 19.80
C ILE A 71 -4.08 18.14 19.19
N MET A 72 -4.89 18.30 18.13
CA MET A 72 -5.19 19.62 17.56
C MET A 72 -5.91 20.52 18.58
N ALA A 73 -6.87 19.99 19.36
CA ALA A 73 -7.53 20.73 20.41
C ALA A 73 -6.53 21.16 21.51
N ILE A 74 -5.57 20.30 21.89
CA ILE A 74 -4.49 20.66 22.80
C ILE A 74 -3.67 21.83 22.26
N ALA A 75 -3.32 21.81 20.96
CA ALA A 75 -2.60 22.91 20.33
C ALA A 75 -3.35 24.23 20.44
N MET A 76 -4.67 24.21 20.24
CA MET A 76 -5.51 25.38 20.22
C MET A 76 -5.79 25.95 21.65
N MET A 77 -5.85 25.07 22.67
CA MET A 77 -6.26 25.43 24.04
C MET A 77 -5.09 25.62 24.99
N TYR A 78 -4.02 24.86 24.82
CA TYR A 78 -2.94 24.76 25.80
C TYR A 78 -1.56 25.13 25.27
N GLY A 79 -1.43 25.32 23.95
CA GLY A 79 -0.20 25.82 23.35
C GLY A 79 0.71 24.76 22.76
N ILE A 80 1.90 25.20 22.37
CA ILE A 80 2.85 24.44 21.54
C ILE A 80 3.45 23.27 22.33
N ALA A 81 3.97 23.51 23.55
CA ALA A 81 4.69 22.49 24.30
C ALA A 81 3.80 21.30 24.71
N PRO A 82 2.56 21.50 25.24
CA PRO A 82 1.61 20.40 25.47
C PRO A 82 1.25 19.62 24.23
N CYS A 83 1.06 20.31 23.10
CA CYS A 83 0.76 19.67 21.81
C CYS A 83 1.88 18.70 21.39
N ILE A 84 3.14 19.14 21.47
CA ILE A 84 4.31 18.33 21.15
C ILE A 84 4.40 17.11 22.05
N MET A 85 4.25 17.29 23.36
CA MET A 85 4.35 16.18 24.31
C MET A 85 3.20 15.19 24.16
N ALA A 86 1.97 15.66 23.92
CA ALA A 86 0.83 14.80 23.65
C ALA A 86 1.03 13.99 22.35
N THR A 87 1.53 14.64 21.30
CA THR A 87 1.89 13.97 20.03
C THR A 87 2.93 12.88 20.25
N PHE A 88 4.01 13.21 20.95
CA PHE A 88 5.08 12.27 21.27
C PHE A 88 4.55 11.04 22.02
N LEU A 89 3.80 11.25 23.10
CA LEU A 89 3.19 10.18 23.90
C LEU A 89 2.22 9.31 23.07
N CYS A 90 1.39 9.94 22.25
CA CYS A 90 0.44 9.22 21.38
C CYS A 90 1.15 8.31 20.39
N ILE A 91 2.18 8.81 19.67
CA ILE A 91 2.91 8.00 18.68
C ILE A 91 3.71 6.88 19.33
N VAL A 92 4.33 7.12 20.48
CA VAL A 92 5.00 6.06 21.24
C VAL A 92 3.97 4.99 21.65
N SER A 93 2.79 5.39 22.12
CA SER A 93 1.71 4.46 22.46
C SER A 93 1.24 3.65 21.24
N ILE A 94 1.03 4.28 20.08
CA ILE A 94 0.71 3.58 18.82
C ILE A 94 1.79 2.53 18.53
N SER A 95 3.04 2.88 18.69
CA SER A 95 4.17 1.98 18.39
C SER A 95 4.24 0.77 19.31
N VAL A 96 3.79 0.92 20.56
CA VAL A 96 3.74 -0.16 21.57
C VAL A 96 2.51 -1.05 21.37
N PHE A 97 1.33 -0.45 21.13
CA PHE A 97 0.07 -1.18 21.04
C PHE A 97 -0.26 -1.72 19.67
N ALA A 98 0.34 -1.18 18.58
CA ALA A 98 0.19 -1.74 17.25
C ALA A 98 0.94 -3.08 17.17
N GLN A 99 0.27 -4.18 17.49
CA GLN A 99 0.76 -5.57 17.39
C GLN A 99 1.09 -5.93 15.95
N ARG A 100 2.20 -5.42 15.42
CA ARG A 100 2.74 -5.82 14.11
C ARG A 100 3.93 -6.75 14.31
N PRO A 101 4.04 -7.84 13.55
CA PRO A 101 5.04 -8.87 13.78
C PRO A 101 6.51 -8.44 13.66
N LYS A 102 6.81 -7.27 13.09
CA LYS A 102 8.16 -6.66 13.05
C LYS A 102 8.06 -5.15 12.82
N ILE A 103 7.99 -4.37 13.88
CA ILE A 103 8.15 -2.91 13.77
C ILE A 103 9.66 -2.61 13.69
N HIS A 104 10.09 -2.02 12.58
CA HIS A 104 11.47 -1.54 12.46
C HIS A 104 11.62 -0.21 13.21
N ILE A 105 12.58 -0.14 14.11
CA ILE A 105 12.87 1.03 14.96
C ILE A 105 12.96 2.33 14.15
N TYR A 106 13.59 2.31 12.98
CA TYR A 106 13.71 3.50 12.14
C TYR A 106 12.35 4.09 11.70
N ARG A 107 11.32 3.25 11.53
CA ARG A 107 9.95 3.71 11.20
C ARG A 107 9.30 4.42 12.39
N VAL A 108 9.52 3.91 13.59
CA VAL A 108 9.05 4.54 14.82
C VAL A 108 9.71 5.90 14.99
N VAL A 109 11.04 5.93 14.87
CA VAL A 109 11.83 7.17 14.96
C VAL A 109 11.37 8.19 13.91
N PHE A 110 11.22 7.77 12.64
CA PHE A 110 10.76 8.66 11.58
C PHE A 110 9.35 9.19 11.85
N ASN A 111 8.40 8.32 12.18
CA ASN A 111 7.02 8.72 12.40
C ASN A 111 6.90 9.68 13.59
N THR A 112 7.59 9.39 14.70
CA THR A 112 7.61 10.26 15.88
C THR A 112 8.22 11.62 15.54
N ALA A 113 9.34 11.63 14.83
CA ALA A 113 10.00 12.88 14.44
C ALA A 113 9.16 13.69 13.44
N ASN A 114 8.59 13.03 12.43
CA ASN A 114 7.72 13.66 11.44
C ASN A 114 6.52 14.33 12.09
N THR A 115 5.77 13.60 12.90
CA THR A 115 4.57 14.14 13.55
C THR A 115 4.90 15.23 14.57
N THR A 116 6.04 15.13 15.26
CA THR A 116 6.54 16.20 16.16
C THR A 116 6.84 17.48 15.41
N CYS A 117 7.54 17.41 14.27
CA CYS A 117 7.80 18.59 13.42
C CYS A 117 6.49 19.19 12.90
N CYS A 118 5.54 18.37 12.48
CA CYS A 118 4.22 18.83 12.05
C CYS A 118 3.46 19.51 13.20
N ALA A 119 3.47 18.91 14.40
CA ALA A 119 2.81 19.45 15.60
C ALA A 119 3.38 20.83 16.00
N PHE A 120 4.70 20.95 15.95
CA PHE A 120 5.36 22.25 16.16
C PHE A 120 4.93 23.29 15.13
N LEU A 121 4.92 22.91 13.85
CA LEU A 121 4.62 23.82 12.76
C LEU A 121 3.16 24.33 12.82
N TYR A 122 2.18 23.42 12.90
CA TYR A 122 0.78 23.85 12.89
C TYR A 122 0.36 24.56 14.19
N SER A 123 0.89 24.15 15.36
CA SER A 123 0.59 24.86 16.59
C SER A 123 1.23 26.25 16.64
N SER A 124 2.43 26.40 16.08
CA SER A 124 3.06 27.73 15.92
C SER A 124 2.25 28.64 15.01
N ILE A 125 1.74 28.14 13.88
CA ILE A 125 0.88 28.89 12.96
C ILE A 125 -0.42 29.30 13.66
N TYR A 126 -1.03 28.39 14.44
CA TYR A 126 -2.23 28.73 15.20
C TYR A 126 -2.01 29.92 16.13
N HIS A 127 -0.96 29.86 16.97
CA HIS A 127 -0.65 30.95 17.91
C HIS A 127 -0.22 32.27 17.22
N LEU A 128 0.45 32.15 16.06
CA LEU A 128 0.80 33.31 15.26
C LEU A 128 -0.45 34.03 14.71
N MET A 129 -1.49 33.28 14.35
CA MET A 129 -2.73 33.84 13.81
C MET A 129 -3.74 34.24 14.90
N ASN A 130 -3.75 33.56 16.03
CA ASN A 130 -4.65 33.83 17.17
C ASN A 130 -3.96 34.67 18.25
N HIS A 131 -3.48 35.86 17.88
CA HIS A 131 -2.75 36.77 18.78
C HIS A 131 -3.53 37.20 20.04
N ARG A 132 -4.87 37.11 20.03
CA ARG A 132 -5.73 37.57 21.12
C ARG A 132 -6.10 36.48 22.12
N GLU A 133 -5.62 35.25 21.91
CA GLU A 133 -6.03 34.05 22.69
C GLU A 133 -7.58 33.94 22.84
N SER A 134 -8.28 34.44 21.83
CA SER A 134 -9.72 34.45 21.81
C SER A 134 -10.28 33.03 21.68
N THR A 135 -11.31 32.73 22.45
CA THR A 135 -12.08 31.48 22.35
C THR A 135 -13.38 31.66 21.56
N GLN A 136 -13.64 32.86 21.01
CA GLN A 136 -14.81 33.10 20.19
C GLN A 136 -14.69 32.36 18.86
N LEU A 137 -15.75 31.70 18.43
CA LEU A 137 -15.75 30.84 17.23
C LEU A 137 -15.25 31.57 15.97
N GLN A 138 -15.63 32.83 15.78
CA GLN A 138 -15.22 33.65 14.64
C GLN A 138 -13.70 33.89 14.59
N ASP A 139 -13.03 34.00 15.75
CA ASP A 139 -11.59 34.25 15.84
C ASP A 139 -10.78 32.94 15.76
N VAL A 140 -11.40 31.81 16.12
CA VAL A 140 -10.78 30.47 16.11
C VAL A 140 -10.87 29.82 14.74
N LEU A 141 -11.92 30.11 13.95
CA LEU A 141 -12.21 29.36 12.72
C LEU A 141 -11.09 29.46 11.68
N LEU A 142 -10.62 30.67 11.36
CA LEU A 142 -9.57 30.86 10.36
C LEU A 142 -8.23 30.27 10.79
N PRO A 143 -7.72 30.48 12.02
CA PRO A 143 -6.55 29.78 12.54
C PRO A 143 -6.71 28.25 12.52
N ALA A 144 -7.89 27.72 12.87
CA ALA A 144 -8.15 26.28 12.84
C ALA A 144 -8.05 25.69 11.42
N VAL A 145 -8.59 26.39 10.41
CA VAL A 145 -8.42 25.98 9.00
C VAL A 145 -6.93 25.97 8.62
N ALA A 146 -6.16 26.98 9.03
CA ALA A 146 -4.72 27.02 8.78
C ALA A 146 -3.97 25.85 9.44
N VAL A 147 -4.36 25.45 10.66
CA VAL A 147 -3.84 24.24 11.35
C VAL A 147 -4.02 23.00 10.50
N VAL A 148 -5.25 22.79 10.00
CA VAL A 148 -5.58 21.60 9.20
C VAL A 148 -4.78 21.54 7.90
N VAL A 149 -4.77 22.65 7.17
CA VAL A 149 -4.04 22.73 5.89
C VAL A 149 -2.54 22.49 6.15
N THR A 150 -1.99 23.11 7.18
CA THR A 150 -0.57 22.96 7.54
C THR A 150 -0.26 21.52 7.94
N TYR A 151 -1.10 20.91 8.79
CA TYR A 151 -0.90 19.52 9.21
C TYR A 151 -1.01 18.57 8.03
N PHE A 152 -2.05 18.69 7.23
CA PHE A 152 -2.22 17.86 6.02
C PHE A 152 -1.02 17.97 5.09
N LEU A 153 -0.64 19.19 4.72
CA LEU A 153 0.47 19.40 3.76
C LEU A 153 1.80 18.91 4.34
N SER A 154 2.15 19.30 5.57
CA SER A 154 3.44 18.92 6.16
C SER A 154 3.53 17.40 6.35
N ASN A 155 2.54 16.76 6.96
CA ASN A 155 2.57 15.34 7.24
C ASN A 155 2.52 14.49 5.95
N SER A 156 1.64 14.84 5.02
CA SER A 156 1.50 14.10 3.77
C SER A 156 2.72 14.23 2.86
N LEU A 157 3.33 15.44 2.76
CA LEU A 157 4.53 15.65 1.95
C LEU A 157 5.74 14.93 2.55
N LEU A 158 6.00 15.09 3.86
CA LEU A 158 7.14 14.43 4.51
C LEU A 158 7.02 12.90 4.43
N THR A 159 5.83 12.36 4.61
CA THR A 159 5.57 10.92 4.47
C THR A 159 5.73 10.45 3.01
N SER A 160 5.26 11.25 2.04
CA SER A 160 5.40 10.91 0.61
C SER A 160 6.83 10.86 0.15
N ILE A 161 7.70 11.75 0.64
CA ILE A 161 9.14 11.72 0.36
C ILE A 161 9.73 10.38 0.84
N ALA A 162 9.42 9.98 2.06
CA ALA A 162 9.94 8.75 2.63
C ALA A 162 9.51 7.50 1.84
N ILE A 163 8.22 7.42 1.48
CA ILE A 163 7.65 6.25 0.78
C ILE A 163 8.09 6.23 -0.68
N ALA A 164 8.01 7.36 -1.39
CA ALA A 164 8.40 7.45 -2.79
C ALA A 164 9.88 7.08 -2.99
N TRP A 165 10.77 7.55 -2.10
CA TRP A 165 12.19 7.16 -2.15
C TRP A 165 12.44 5.70 -1.76
N SER A 166 11.62 5.13 -0.88
CA SER A 166 11.68 3.68 -0.57
C SER A 166 11.31 2.83 -1.78
N ASN A 167 10.34 3.28 -2.59
CA ASN A 167 9.79 2.53 -3.72
C ASN A 167 10.44 2.90 -5.07
N GLY A 168 11.28 3.93 -5.12
CA GLY A 168 11.86 4.44 -6.37
C GLY A 168 10.86 5.18 -7.27
N GLU A 169 9.79 5.74 -6.70
CA GLU A 169 8.72 6.45 -7.40
C GLU A 169 8.90 7.98 -7.36
N SER A 170 8.17 8.69 -8.23
CA SER A 170 8.08 10.15 -8.20
C SER A 170 7.25 10.61 -7.00
N ILE A 171 7.80 11.54 -6.19
CA ILE A 171 7.15 12.08 -4.99
C ILE A 171 5.79 12.67 -5.32
N LEU A 172 5.70 13.54 -6.35
CA LEU A 172 4.46 14.21 -6.73
C LEU A 172 3.40 13.23 -7.21
N LYS A 173 3.79 12.25 -8.05
CA LYS A 173 2.87 11.22 -8.54
C LYS A 173 2.32 10.37 -7.39
N PHE A 174 3.18 9.98 -6.44
CA PHE A 174 2.77 9.25 -5.25
C PHE A 174 1.83 10.10 -4.38
N TRP A 175 2.18 11.37 -4.11
CA TRP A 175 1.38 12.26 -3.27
C TRP A 175 -0.03 12.49 -3.80
N VAL A 176 -0.16 12.82 -5.10
CA VAL A 176 -1.47 13.05 -5.74
C VAL A 176 -2.34 11.78 -5.71
N LYS A 177 -1.74 10.63 -6.01
CA LYS A 177 -2.48 9.36 -6.08
C LYS A 177 -2.88 8.84 -4.69
N SER A 178 -2.02 9.04 -3.70
CA SER A 178 -2.09 8.31 -2.44
C SER A 178 -2.44 9.18 -1.24
N CYS A 179 -1.95 10.42 -1.19
CA CYS A 179 -2.14 11.28 -0.02
C CYS A 179 -3.29 12.28 -0.21
N LEU A 180 -3.50 12.80 -1.42
CA LEU A 180 -4.57 13.77 -1.67
C LEU A 180 -5.98 13.25 -1.32
N PRO A 181 -6.35 11.99 -1.58
CA PRO A 181 -7.64 11.43 -1.15
C PRO A 181 -7.85 11.41 0.37
N LEU A 182 -6.75 11.42 1.15
CA LEU A 182 -6.81 11.43 2.62
C LEU A 182 -7.14 12.80 3.21
N ALA A 183 -7.16 13.88 2.41
CA ALA A 183 -7.48 15.22 2.88
C ALA A 183 -8.83 15.30 3.62
N ASN A 184 -9.79 14.45 3.23
CA ASN A 184 -11.09 14.37 3.87
C ASN A 184 -11.00 13.91 5.34
N ASP A 185 -10.11 12.96 5.65
CA ASP A 185 -9.93 12.42 7.01
C ASP A 185 -9.31 13.48 7.95
N TYR A 186 -8.37 14.27 7.44
CA TYR A 186 -7.82 15.42 8.18
C TYR A 186 -8.88 16.49 8.47
N SER A 187 -9.81 16.70 7.53
CA SER A 187 -10.93 17.63 7.71
C SER A 187 -11.88 17.18 8.83
N ILE A 188 -12.14 15.87 8.95
CA ILE A 188 -12.96 15.31 10.04
C ILE A 188 -12.28 15.55 11.40
N SER A 189 -10.99 15.28 11.51
CA SER A 189 -10.22 15.52 12.74
C SER A 189 -10.24 17.01 13.15
N ALA A 190 -10.18 17.89 12.17
CA ALA A 190 -10.25 19.33 12.39
C ALA A 190 -11.60 19.81 12.90
N VAL A 191 -12.68 19.38 12.25
CA VAL A 191 -14.04 19.71 12.70
C VAL A 191 -14.25 19.21 14.13
N SER A 192 -13.78 18.00 14.45
CA SER A 192 -13.84 17.46 15.79
C SER A 192 -13.05 18.29 16.80
N ALA A 193 -11.84 18.77 16.43
CA ALA A 193 -11.03 19.64 17.28
C ALA A 193 -11.72 20.98 17.56
N ILE A 194 -12.30 21.61 16.53
CA ILE A 194 -13.07 22.87 16.68
C ILE A 194 -14.27 22.66 17.63
N ILE A 195 -14.98 21.55 17.49
CA ILE A 195 -16.08 21.21 18.38
C ILE A 195 -15.58 21.05 19.82
N ILE A 196 -14.45 20.38 20.06
CA ILE A 196 -13.86 20.21 21.38
C ILE A 196 -13.52 21.60 21.98
N VAL A 197 -12.90 22.48 21.21
CA VAL A 197 -12.55 23.84 21.66
C VAL A 197 -13.81 24.64 21.99
N ALA A 198 -14.83 24.60 21.14
CA ALA A 198 -16.10 25.29 21.36
C ALA A 198 -16.85 24.78 22.62
N LEU A 199 -16.81 23.47 22.85
CA LEU A 199 -17.46 22.86 24.03
C LEU A 199 -16.70 23.08 25.31
N ASN A 200 -15.43 23.46 25.28
CA ASN A 200 -14.65 23.76 26.49
C ASN A 200 -15.25 24.86 27.34
N SER A 201 -16.00 25.82 26.75
CA SER A 201 -16.72 26.87 27.45
C SER A 201 -17.90 26.34 28.32
N PHE A 202 -18.38 25.13 28.04
CA PHE A 202 -19.55 24.58 28.76
C PHE A 202 -19.20 23.73 29.96
N HIS A 203 -18.21 22.91 29.95
CA HIS A 203 -17.58 22.12 31.03
C HIS A 203 -16.86 20.92 30.38
N ILE A 204 -15.65 20.63 30.81
CA ILE A 204 -14.77 19.60 30.24
C ILE A 204 -15.37 18.19 30.22
N TRP A 205 -16.28 17.90 31.13
CA TRP A 205 -16.95 16.58 31.25
C TRP A 205 -17.87 16.23 30.08
N TRP A 206 -18.32 17.20 29.26
CA TRP A 206 -19.18 16.98 28.10
C TRP A 206 -18.36 16.58 26.85
N ILE A 207 -17.04 16.80 26.84
CA ILE A 207 -16.18 16.51 25.72
C ILE A 207 -16.21 15.02 25.35
N PRO A 208 -16.01 14.04 26.26
CA PRO A 208 -16.11 12.63 25.95
C PRO A 208 -17.47 12.23 25.39
N LEU A 209 -18.54 12.82 25.94
CA LEU A 209 -19.92 12.51 25.51
C LEU A 209 -20.23 13.03 24.11
N ALA A 210 -19.72 14.21 23.73
CA ALA A 210 -19.89 14.78 22.40
C ALA A 210 -19.06 14.06 21.34
N VAL A 211 -17.89 13.54 21.71
CA VAL A 211 -16.95 12.90 20.77
C VAL A 211 -17.19 11.39 20.65
N ALA A 212 -17.78 10.74 21.65
CA ALA A 212 -18.07 9.31 21.62
C ALA A 212 -18.90 8.85 20.39
N PRO A 213 -19.97 9.55 19.96
CA PRO A 213 -20.70 9.20 18.75
C PRO A 213 -19.86 9.31 17.47
N LEU A 214 -18.97 10.32 17.38
CA LEU A 214 -18.07 10.49 16.24
C LEU A 214 -17.05 9.35 16.16
N ILE A 215 -16.53 8.92 17.33
CA ILE A 215 -15.67 7.75 17.45
C ILE A 215 -16.42 6.50 17.01
N GLY A 216 -17.66 6.31 17.45
CA GLY A 216 -18.49 5.18 17.05
C GLY A 216 -18.76 5.13 15.56
N LEU A 217 -19.07 6.27 14.94
CA LEU A 217 -19.27 6.39 13.49
C LEU A 217 -17.99 6.11 12.71
N ALA A 218 -16.86 6.68 13.13
CA ALA A 218 -15.56 6.46 12.50
C ALA A 218 -15.13 4.99 12.63
N TRP A 219 -15.35 4.37 13.79
CA TRP A 219 -15.08 2.95 13.98
C TRP A 219 -15.98 2.06 13.09
N GLY A 220 -17.28 2.34 13.05
CA GLY A 220 -18.22 1.62 12.19
C GLY A 220 -17.87 1.75 10.71
N TRP A 221 -17.54 2.95 10.24
CA TRP A 221 -17.06 3.21 8.90
C TRP A 221 -15.77 2.43 8.59
N ASN A 222 -14.84 2.40 9.53
CA ASN A 222 -13.60 1.63 9.40
C ASN A 222 -13.87 0.13 9.24
N GLN A 223 -14.77 -0.44 10.04
CA GLN A 223 -15.13 -1.87 9.94
C GLN A 223 -15.74 -2.17 8.57
N VAL A 224 -16.65 -1.34 8.08
CA VAL A 224 -17.27 -1.51 6.75
C VAL A 224 -16.23 -1.43 5.63
N ASN A 225 -15.32 -0.46 5.68
CA ASN A 225 -14.27 -0.33 4.68
C ASN A 225 -13.28 -1.50 4.72
N LYS A 226 -12.92 -1.97 5.90
CA LYS A 226 -12.04 -3.14 6.08
C LYS A 226 -12.67 -4.40 5.49
N THR A 227 -13.95 -4.62 5.71
CA THR A 227 -14.68 -5.75 5.14
C THR A 227 -14.72 -5.65 3.62
N ARG A 228 -15.03 -4.48 3.05
CA ARG A 228 -15.05 -4.26 1.59
C ARG A 228 -13.69 -4.52 0.93
N VAL A 229 -12.60 -4.07 1.56
CA VAL A 229 -11.24 -4.32 1.05
C VAL A 229 -10.92 -5.81 1.07
N MET A 230 -11.23 -6.52 2.16
CA MET A 230 -11.04 -7.96 2.26
C MET A 230 -11.88 -8.73 1.22
N GLU A 231 -13.13 -8.34 1.00
CA GLU A 231 -14.00 -8.92 -0.01
C GLU A 231 -13.43 -8.72 -1.42
N ALA A 232 -12.97 -7.50 -1.73
CA ALA A 232 -12.34 -7.20 -3.02
C ALA A 232 -11.06 -8.00 -3.26
N GLU A 233 -10.21 -8.15 -2.22
CA GLU A 233 -9.00 -8.99 -2.30
C GLU A 233 -9.33 -10.47 -2.49
N ASN A 234 -10.37 -10.97 -1.82
CA ASN A 234 -10.82 -12.35 -1.96
C ASN A 234 -11.39 -12.60 -3.36
N HIS A 235 -12.23 -11.69 -3.87
CA HIS A 235 -12.74 -11.80 -5.25
C HIS A 235 -11.62 -11.79 -6.29
N LEU A 236 -10.59 -10.97 -6.10
CA LEU A 236 -9.43 -10.95 -6.99
C LEU A 236 -8.69 -12.29 -6.98
N LYS A 237 -8.49 -12.88 -5.80
CA LYS A 237 -7.86 -14.20 -5.65
C LYS A 237 -8.70 -15.31 -6.26
N GLU A 238 -10.01 -15.27 -6.08
CA GLU A 238 -10.95 -16.23 -6.68
C GLU A 238 -10.92 -16.14 -8.22
N GLN A 239 -10.91 -14.94 -8.77
CA GLN A 239 -10.78 -14.72 -10.21
C GLN A 239 -9.45 -15.23 -10.75
N GLU A 240 -8.33 -14.99 -10.05
CA GLU A 240 -7.02 -15.50 -10.44
C GLU A 240 -6.98 -17.05 -10.41
N GLN A 241 -7.57 -17.66 -9.38
CA GLN A 241 -7.66 -19.11 -9.30
C GLN A 241 -8.57 -19.71 -10.38
N LEU A 242 -9.71 -19.08 -10.65
CA LEU A 242 -10.61 -19.54 -11.72
C LEU A 242 -9.92 -19.45 -13.07
N TYR A 243 -9.23 -18.34 -13.34
CA TYR A 243 -8.43 -18.17 -14.54
C TYR A 243 -7.40 -19.31 -14.73
N LEU A 244 -6.60 -19.60 -13.69
CA LEU A 244 -5.60 -20.67 -13.75
C LEU A 244 -6.23 -22.04 -13.99
N ARG A 245 -7.33 -22.36 -13.30
CA ARG A 245 -8.07 -23.61 -13.50
C ARG A 245 -8.64 -23.73 -14.91
N THR A 246 -9.14 -22.64 -15.48
CA THR A 246 -9.65 -22.62 -16.85
C THR A 246 -8.54 -22.89 -17.84
N VAL A 247 -7.38 -22.24 -17.68
CA VAL A 247 -6.20 -22.48 -18.53
C VAL A 247 -5.72 -23.94 -18.41
N GLU A 248 -5.64 -24.49 -17.17
CA GLU A 248 -5.27 -25.89 -16.95
C GLU A 248 -6.27 -26.85 -17.60
N SER A 249 -7.58 -26.55 -17.53
CA SER A 249 -8.62 -27.39 -18.13
C SER A 249 -8.57 -27.38 -19.67
N LEU A 250 -8.29 -26.20 -20.27
CA LEU A 250 -8.10 -26.10 -21.72
C LEU A 250 -6.86 -26.89 -22.17
N ALA A 251 -5.76 -26.77 -21.44
CA ALA A 251 -4.53 -27.50 -21.72
C ALA A 251 -4.76 -29.03 -21.65
N LEU A 252 -5.49 -29.50 -20.63
CA LEU A 252 -5.86 -30.92 -20.50
C LEU A 252 -6.76 -31.41 -21.65
N ALA A 253 -7.67 -30.56 -22.14
CA ALA A 253 -8.52 -30.91 -23.27
C ALA A 253 -7.71 -31.09 -24.57
N VAL A 254 -6.66 -30.32 -24.77
CA VAL A 254 -5.73 -30.44 -25.91
C VAL A 254 -4.88 -31.71 -25.76
N ASP A 255 -4.33 -31.97 -24.57
CA ASP A 255 -3.57 -33.20 -24.29
C ASP A 255 -4.41 -34.48 -24.50
N ALA A 256 -5.71 -34.44 -24.18
CA ALA A 256 -6.61 -35.55 -24.43
C ALA A 256 -6.74 -35.90 -25.92
N LYS A 257 -6.56 -34.89 -26.82
CA LYS A 257 -6.54 -35.09 -28.28
C LYS A 257 -5.27 -35.84 -28.74
N ASP A 258 -4.13 -35.58 -28.08
CA ASP A 258 -2.79 -36.14 -28.47
C ASP A 258 -2.42 -37.43 -27.71
N GLN A 259 -3.34 -38.02 -26.92
CA GLN A 259 -3.08 -39.19 -26.07
C GLN A 259 -1.87 -39.04 -25.14
N THR A 260 -1.45 -37.81 -24.86
CA THR A 260 -0.32 -37.49 -23.99
C THR A 260 -0.67 -37.77 -22.54
N THR A 261 0.26 -38.32 -21.75
CA THR A 261 -0.01 -38.74 -20.37
C THR A 261 -0.38 -37.61 -19.44
N TYR A 262 -1.48 -37.81 -18.70
CA TYR A 262 -1.88 -36.94 -17.60
C TYR A 262 -0.69 -36.58 -16.71
N GLY A 263 -0.42 -35.31 -16.54
CA GLY A 263 0.69 -34.78 -15.73
C GLY A 263 1.91 -34.31 -16.51
N HIS A 264 1.96 -34.48 -17.84
CA HIS A 264 3.04 -33.91 -18.68
C HIS A 264 3.05 -32.39 -18.55
N ILE A 265 1.96 -31.73 -18.83
CA ILE A 265 1.81 -30.26 -18.77
C ILE A 265 2.23 -29.71 -17.41
N ARG A 266 1.82 -30.37 -16.32
CA ARG A 266 2.16 -29.93 -14.96
C ARG A 266 3.66 -30.00 -14.69
N ARG A 267 4.34 -31.04 -15.19
CA ARG A 267 5.81 -31.14 -15.08
C ARG A 267 6.49 -30.06 -15.90
N VAL A 268 6.07 -29.83 -17.15
CA VAL A 268 6.62 -28.78 -18.03
C VAL A 268 6.51 -27.42 -17.36
N LYS A 269 5.33 -27.05 -16.83
CA LYS A 269 5.10 -25.83 -16.06
C LYS A 269 6.10 -25.67 -14.91
N ILE A 270 6.26 -26.72 -14.08
CA ILE A 270 7.14 -26.68 -12.91
C ILE A 270 8.60 -26.50 -13.34
N TYR A 271 9.04 -27.21 -14.37
CA TYR A 271 10.42 -27.12 -14.85
C TYR A 271 10.70 -25.76 -15.50
N ALA A 272 9.85 -25.30 -16.41
CA ALA A 272 9.99 -24.02 -17.07
C ALA A 272 10.05 -22.84 -16.06
N THR A 273 9.14 -22.83 -15.09
CA THR A 273 9.11 -21.77 -14.07
C THR A 273 10.34 -21.80 -13.15
N ARG A 274 10.82 -22.98 -12.78
CA ARG A 274 12.04 -23.12 -11.97
C ARG A 274 13.29 -22.70 -12.75
N MET A 275 13.40 -23.12 -14.01
CA MET A 275 14.51 -22.73 -14.90
C MET A 275 14.53 -21.21 -15.10
N ALA A 276 13.39 -20.58 -15.36
CA ALA A 276 13.30 -19.14 -15.50
C ALA A 276 13.84 -18.38 -14.25
N LYS A 277 13.48 -18.87 -13.06
CA LYS A 277 14.00 -18.29 -11.80
C LYS A 277 15.51 -18.51 -11.65
N LEU A 278 16.04 -19.65 -12.05
CA LEU A 278 17.49 -19.93 -12.03
C LEU A 278 18.25 -19.06 -13.04
N CYS A 279 17.62 -18.73 -14.18
CA CYS A 279 18.13 -17.77 -15.17
C CYS A 279 17.97 -16.31 -14.73
N ASN A 280 17.58 -16.07 -13.46
CA ASN A 280 17.44 -14.75 -12.87
C ASN A 280 16.35 -13.86 -13.51
N ILE A 281 15.32 -14.47 -14.11
CA ILE A 281 14.12 -13.78 -14.58
C ILE A 281 13.31 -13.40 -13.35
N LYS A 282 13.16 -12.08 -13.10
CA LYS A 282 12.52 -11.51 -11.88
C LYS A 282 11.22 -10.79 -12.19
N ASP A 283 10.98 -10.41 -13.44
CA ASP A 283 9.75 -9.72 -13.82
C ASP A 283 8.53 -10.64 -13.58
N PRO A 284 7.56 -10.23 -12.75
CA PRO A 284 6.36 -11.02 -12.50
C PRO A 284 5.53 -11.30 -13.77
N ASN A 285 5.50 -10.37 -14.72
CA ASN A 285 4.77 -10.53 -15.98
C ASN A 285 5.44 -11.56 -16.87
N GLU A 286 6.77 -11.56 -16.92
CA GLU A 286 7.54 -12.52 -17.69
C GLU A 286 7.43 -13.93 -17.09
N LEU A 287 7.47 -14.06 -15.77
CA LEU A 287 7.24 -15.35 -15.09
C LEU A 287 5.82 -15.88 -15.32
N LYS A 288 4.80 -15.01 -15.32
CA LYS A 288 3.42 -15.40 -15.65
C LYS A 288 3.27 -15.79 -17.11
N ALA A 289 3.98 -15.10 -18.02
CA ALA A 289 4.01 -15.47 -19.44
C ALA A 289 4.60 -16.87 -19.66
N ILE A 290 5.72 -17.17 -19.01
CA ILE A 290 6.38 -18.50 -19.09
C ILE A 290 5.47 -19.58 -18.48
N GLU A 291 4.84 -19.31 -17.35
CA GLU A 291 3.91 -20.25 -16.71
C GLU A 291 2.72 -20.57 -17.61
N THR A 292 2.09 -19.54 -18.18
CA THR A 292 0.94 -19.69 -19.08
C THR A 292 1.32 -20.36 -20.39
N ALA A 293 2.44 -19.97 -20.99
CA ALA A 293 2.93 -20.57 -22.22
C ALA A 293 3.29 -22.05 -22.03
N SER A 294 3.89 -22.43 -20.89
CA SER A 294 4.20 -23.83 -20.60
C SER A 294 2.97 -24.72 -20.43
N LEU A 295 1.83 -24.15 -20.00
CA LEU A 295 0.56 -24.87 -19.96
C LEU A 295 -0.09 -25.01 -21.34
N LEU A 296 0.05 -23.98 -22.20
CA LEU A 296 -0.67 -23.85 -23.47
C LEU A 296 0.21 -24.05 -24.70
N HIS A 297 1.49 -24.50 -24.56
CA HIS A 297 2.43 -24.57 -25.67
C HIS A 297 1.89 -25.40 -26.85
N ASP A 298 1.13 -26.42 -26.56
CA ASP A 298 0.56 -27.36 -27.53
C ASP A 298 -0.87 -27.01 -27.97
N ILE A 299 -1.44 -25.84 -27.58
CA ILE A 299 -2.85 -25.46 -27.90
C ILE A 299 -3.11 -25.49 -29.42
N GLY A 300 -2.10 -25.17 -30.24
CA GLY A 300 -2.21 -25.19 -31.68
C GLY A 300 -2.36 -26.58 -32.31
N LYS A 301 -2.19 -27.67 -31.56
CA LYS A 301 -2.51 -29.04 -32.01
C LYS A 301 -3.99 -29.20 -32.37
N LEU A 302 -4.84 -28.28 -31.93
CA LEU A 302 -6.25 -28.21 -32.35
C LEU A 302 -6.40 -28.01 -33.87
N ALA A 303 -5.43 -27.37 -34.50
CA ALA A 303 -5.41 -27.15 -35.94
C ALA A 303 -4.83 -28.34 -36.77
N ILE A 304 -4.36 -29.39 -36.06
CA ILE A 304 -3.76 -30.55 -36.73
C ILE A 304 -4.78 -31.68 -36.88
N ASP A 305 -4.81 -32.30 -38.06
CA ASP A 305 -5.67 -33.44 -38.35
C ASP A 305 -5.35 -34.65 -37.44
N ASP A 306 -6.38 -35.30 -36.92
CA ASP A 306 -6.23 -36.42 -35.96
C ASP A 306 -5.45 -37.61 -36.56
N TYR A 307 -5.60 -37.86 -37.84
CA TYR A 307 -4.89 -38.96 -38.51
C TYR A 307 -3.38 -38.72 -38.60
N ILE A 308 -2.90 -37.46 -38.57
CA ILE A 308 -1.50 -37.11 -38.50
C ILE A 308 -1.01 -37.14 -37.07
N LEU A 309 -1.76 -36.50 -36.19
CA LEU A 309 -1.40 -36.36 -34.75
C LEU A 309 -1.27 -37.71 -34.05
N ASN A 310 -2.22 -38.62 -34.32
CA ASN A 310 -2.30 -39.92 -33.69
C ASN A 310 -1.83 -41.05 -34.61
N LYS A 311 -1.00 -40.75 -35.63
CA LYS A 311 -0.52 -41.79 -36.57
C LYS A 311 0.36 -42.81 -35.86
N PRO A 312 0.03 -44.10 -35.93
CA PRO A 312 0.91 -45.14 -35.42
C PRO A 312 2.15 -45.28 -36.29
N GLY A 313 3.32 -44.84 -35.79
CA GLY A 313 4.59 -44.99 -36.48
C GLY A 313 5.26 -43.66 -36.82
N ARG A 314 6.25 -43.68 -37.72
CA ARG A 314 6.98 -42.48 -38.07
C ARG A 314 6.20 -41.59 -39.05
N LEU A 315 6.27 -40.30 -38.87
CA LEU A 315 5.70 -39.31 -39.80
C LEU A 315 6.55 -39.20 -41.07
N SER A 316 5.91 -38.96 -42.21
CA SER A 316 6.61 -38.52 -43.41
C SER A 316 7.13 -37.09 -43.24
N LYS A 317 8.00 -36.63 -44.14
CA LYS A 317 8.50 -35.25 -44.09
C LYS A 317 7.36 -34.23 -44.25
N GLU A 318 6.41 -34.52 -45.14
CA GLU A 318 5.24 -33.68 -45.39
C GLU A 318 4.29 -33.64 -44.21
N GLU A 319 4.09 -34.76 -43.53
CA GLU A 319 3.28 -34.83 -42.30
C GLU A 319 3.95 -34.08 -41.14
N PHE A 320 5.28 -34.19 -41.04
CA PHE A 320 6.01 -33.46 -40.01
C PHE A 320 5.94 -31.92 -40.21
N GLU A 321 6.02 -31.46 -41.48
CA GLU A 321 5.82 -30.03 -41.79
C GLU A 321 4.41 -29.55 -41.36
N LYS A 322 3.37 -30.39 -41.51
CA LYS A 322 2.03 -30.07 -41.05
C LYS A 322 1.98 -29.95 -39.51
N ILE A 323 2.68 -30.84 -38.79
CA ILE A 323 2.73 -30.75 -37.31
C ILE A 323 3.41 -29.46 -36.85
N LYS A 324 4.47 -29.00 -37.51
CA LYS A 324 5.16 -27.75 -37.14
C LYS A 324 4.24 -26.53 -37.10
N VAL A 325 3.14 -26.57 -37.87
CA VAL A 325 2.16 -25.47 -37.92
C VAL A 325 1.54 -25.18 -36.55
N HIS A 326 1.50 -26.17 -35.61
CA HIS A 326 0.87 -25.95 -34.31
C HIS A 326 1.49 -24.80 -33.51
N ALA A 327 2.79 -24.54 -33.64
CA ALA A 327 3.46 -23.45 -32.93
C ALA A 327 2.91 -22.09 -33.37
N ALA A 328 2.77 -21.87 -34.69
CA ALA A 328 2.19 -20.65 -35.25
C ALA A 328 0.67 -20.56 -35.00
N ALA A 329 -0.07 -21.66 -35.15
CA ALA A 329 -1.49 -21.73 -34.88
C ALA A 329 -1.80 -21.47 -33.38
N GLY A 330 -0.93 -21.95 -32.47
CA GLY A 330 -1.03 -21.67 -31.05
C GLY A 330 -0.87 -20.21 -30.70
N ASP A 331 0.08 -19.53 -31.33
CA ASP A 331 0.26 -18.07 -31.23
C ASP A 331 -1.00 -17.34 -31.71
N GLU A 332 -1.53 -17.68 -32.89
CA GLU A 332 -2.73 -17.05 -33.44
C GLU A 332 -3.94 -17.23 -32.52
N ILE A 333 -4.19 -18.42 -31.99
CA ILE A 333 -5.27 -18.68 -31.02
C ILE A 333 -5.11 -17.79 -29.78
N LEU A 334 -3.90 -17.71 -29.21
CA LEU A 334 -3.65 -17.00 -27.97
C LEU A 334 -3.61 -15.48 -28.13
N GLN A 335 -3.33 -14.94 -29.31
CA GLN A 335 -3.44 -13.52 -29.58
C GLN A 335 -4.85 -12.98 -29.34
N HIS A 336 -5.89 -13.78 -29.61
CA HIS A 336 -7.29 -13.40 -29.37
C HIS A 336 -7.64 -13.31 -27.88
N VAL A 337 -6.88 -13.93 -26.99
CA VAL A 337 -7.10 -13.89 -25.54
C VAL A 337 -6.65 -12.57 -24.90
N HIS A 338 -5.81 -11.80 -25.58
CA HIS A 338 -5.28 -10.50 -25.11
C HIS A 338 -4.65 -10.57 -23.72
N PHE A 339 -3.77 -11.54 -23.49
CA PHE A 339 -3.03 -11.64 -22.24
C PHE A 339 -2.28 -10.33 -21.92
N PRO A 340 -2.23 -9.87 -20.67
CA PRO A 340 -1.47 -8.68 -20.30
C PRO A 340 0.06 -8.91 -20.30
N PHE A 341 0.52 -10.06 -20.75
CA PHE A 341 1.91 -10.51 -20.83
C PHE A 341 2.12 -11.37 -22.09
N PRO A 342 3.36 -11.52 -22.59
CA PRO A 342 3.64 -12.07 -23.93
C PRO A 342 3.57 -13.61 -24.01
N ALA A 343 2.52 -14.25 -23.49
CA ALA A 343 2.40 -15.73 -23.53
C ALA A 343 2.34 -16.29 -24.95
N ALA A 344 1.60 -15.66 -25.87
CA ALA A 344 1.47 -16.09 -27.25
C ALA A 344 2.84 -16.17 -27.96
N LYS A 345 3.70 -15.18 -27.76
CA LYS A 345 5.06 -15.16 -28.29
C LYS A 345 5.89 -16.37 -27.85
N TYR A 346 5.77 -16.76 -26.57
CA TYR A 346 6.51 -17.92 -26.04
C TYR A 346 5.96 -19.26 -26.59
N VAL A 347 4.64 -19.33 -26.79
CA VAL A 347 4.01 -20.47 -27.45
C VAL A 347 4.48 -20.60 -28.91
N ARG A 348 4.59 -19.49 -29.64
CA ARG A 348 5.12 -19.50 -31.02
C ARG A 348 6.51 -20.11 -31.08
N HIS A 349 7.39 -19.77 -30.12
CA HIS A 349 8.83 -20.09 -30.21
C HIS A 349 9.24 -21.29 -29.34
N HIS A 350 8.33 -22.09 -28.81
CA HIS A 350 8.68 -23.19 -27.89
C HIS A 350 9.44 -24.34 -28.57
N HIS A 351 9.48 -24.39 -29.90
CA HIS A 351 10.28 -25.32 -30.69
C HIS A 351 11.49 -24.67 -31.35
N GLU A 352 11.78 -23.41 -31.01
CA GLU A 352 13.03 -22.81 -31.48
C GLU A 352 14.25 -23.47 -30.82
N ARG A 353 15.35 -23.48 -31.53
CA ARG A 353 16.58 -24.11 -31.09
C ARG A 353 17.72 -23.11 -31.09
N TRP A 354 18.61 -23.25 -30.11
CA TRP A 354 19.78 -22.39 -29.99
C TRP A 354 20.70 -22.39 -31.23
N ASP A 355 20.67 -23.44 -32.04
CA ASP A 355 21.45 -23.57 -33.27
C ASP A 355 20.75 -22.99 -34.52
N GLY A 356 19.61 -22.32 -34.36
CA GLY A 356 18.82 -21.75 -35.44
C GLY A 356 18.10 -22.77 -36.35
N ASN A 357 18.15 -24.07 -36.01
CA ASN A 357 17.47 -25.15 -36.77
C ASN A 357 16.09 -25.47 -36.18
N GLY A 358 15.53 -24.56 -35.36
CA GLY A 358 14.19 -24.65 -34.81
C GLY A 358 13.10 -24.20 -35.79
N TYR A 359 11.88 -24.09 -35.29
CA TYR A 359 10.73 -23.59 -36.03
C TYR A 359 9.76 -22.84 -35.08
N PRO A 360 8.90 -21.95 -35.61
CA PRO A 360 8.63 -21.65 -37.03
C PRO A 360 9.58 -20.63 -37.64
N ASP A 361 10.28 -19.81 -36.85
CA ASP A 361 10.98 -18.61 -37.34
C ASP A 361 12.50 -18.82 -37.49
N GLY A 362 13.07 -19.90 -36.94
CA GLY A 362 14.50 -20.25 -37.04
C GLY A 362 15.40 -19.27 -36.27
N LEU A 363 15.00 -18.89 -35.04
CA LEU A 363 15.68 -17.91 -34.17
C LEU A 363 16.94 -18.50 -33.54
#